data_ae174cf058036bf25f1e34007c687243
#
_entry.id   ae174cf058036bf25f1e34007c687243
#
_cell.length_a   1.000
_cell.length_b   1.000
_cell.length_c   1.000
_cell.angle_alpha   90.00
_cell.angle_beta   90.00
_cell.angle_gamma   90.00
#
_symmetry.space_group_name_H-M   'P 1'
#
loop_
_entity.id
_entity.type
_entity.pdbx_description
1 polymer ?
#
loop_
_entity_poly.entity_id
_entity_poly.type
_entity_poly.pdbx_seq_one_letter_code
_entity_poly.pdbx_strand_id
1 'polypeptide(L)'
;MKRSELNEIIRVGEKFIASFGFKMPEFATWTPEDWRRNKHRAREAIRARLGWDITDFGRGDFEDTGLLLFTIRNGSQENLKRGGGMVYAEKIMISRKNQITPMHTHGVKTEDIIVRGGAPLEVQLYNAKPGGGADKDKPVVVRMDGIEHEVKAGG
;
A
#
# COMPACT_ATOMS: atom_id res chain seq x y z
N MET A 1 -11.24 -11.63 -10.07
CA MET A 1 -11.58 -10.39 -10.85
C MET A 1 -11.26 -10.58 -12.34
N LYS A 2 -12.09 -10.05 -13.24
CA LYS A 2 -11.85 -10.05 -14.70
C LYS A 2 -10.90 -8.89 -15.06
N ARG A 3 -10.20 -9.01 -16.19
CA ARG A 3 -9.30 -7.96 -16.66
C ARG A 3 -10.00 -6.60 -16.89
N SER A 4 -11.23 -6.62 -17.37
CA SER A 4 -12.04 -5.41 -17.52
C SER A 4 -12.31 -4.70 -16.20
N GLU A 5 -12.59 -5.46 -15.14
CA GLU A 5 -12.79 -4.94 -13.78
C GLU A 5 -11.50 -4.32 -13.24
N LEU A 6 -10.36 -5.00 -13.41
CA LEU A 6 -9.04 -4.47 -13.02
C LEU A 6 -8.73 -3.15 -13.70
N ASN A 7 -8.97 -3.06 -15.02
CA ASN A 7 -8.74 -1.83 -15.79
C ASN A 7 -9.65 -0.69 -15.32
N GLU A 8 -10.90 -0.98 -14.97
CA GLU A 8 -11.82 0.03 -14.45
C GLU A 8 -11.39 0.52 -13.07
N ILE A 9 -10.99 -0.38 -12.17
CA ILE A 9 -10.48 -0.03 -10.84
C ILE A 9 -9.27 0.90 -10.96
N ILE A 10 -8.32 0.57 -11.84
CA ILE A 10 -7.13 1.41 -12.09
C ILE A 10 -7.55 2.79 -12.62
N ARG A 11 -8.41 2.84 -13.63
CA ARG A 11 -8.86 4.09 -14.24
C ARG A 11 -9.56 5.03 -13.25
N VAL A 12 -10.37 4.47 -12.36
CA VAL A 12 -11.02 5.24 -11.30
C VAL A 12 -9.98 5.72 -10.29
N GLY A 13 -9.04 4.85 -9.90
CA GLY A 13 -7.96 5.18 -9.00
C GLY A 13 -7.04 6.28 -9.52
N GLU A 14 -6.65 6.23 -10.80
CA GLU A 14 -5.85 7.28 -11.44
C GLU A 14 -6.52 8.65 -11.36
N LYS A 15 -7.82 8.72 -11.69
CA LYS A 15 -8.59 9.97 -11.60
C LYS A 15 -8.66 10.48 -10.17
N PHE A 16 -8.86 9.58 -9.21
CA PHE A 16 -8.92 9.94 -7.81
C PHE A 16 -7.58 10.51 -7.32
N ILE A 17 -6.46 9.85 -7.63
CA ILE A 17 -5.11 10.34 -7.29
C ILE A 17 -4.85 11.70 -7.93
N ALA A 18 -5.21 11.88 -9.21
CA ALA A 18 -5.02 13.13 -9.92
C ALA A 18 -5.83 14.28 -9.32
N SER A 19 -7.00 14.01 -8.72
CA SER A 19 -7.82 15.03 -8.06
C SER A 19 -7.15 15.68 -6.84
N PHE A 20 -6.14 15.02 -6.26
CA PHE A 20 -5.28 15.56 -5.20
C PHE A 20 -4.01 16.24 -5.72
N GLY A 21 -3.91 16.47 -7.03
CA GLY A 21 -2.74 17.11 -7.64
C GLY A 21 -1.48 16.23 -7.68
N PHE A 22 -1.59 14.95 -7.36
CA PHE A 22 -0.44 14.03 -7.40
C PHE A 22 -0.14 13.64 -8.86
N LYS A 23 1.11 13.85 -9.27
CA LYS A 23 1.59 13.46 -10.60
C LYS A 23 2.19 12.06 -10.55
N MET A 24 1.51 11.14 -11.22
CA MET A 24 1.98 9.76 -11.32
C MET A 24 3.25 9.65 -12.17
N PRO A 25 4.14 8.68 -11.87
CA PRO A 25 5.26 8.36 -12.74
C PRO A 25 4.81 7.95 -14.15
N GLU A 26 5.67 8.17 -15.14
CA GLU A 26 5.43 7.85 -16.57
C GLU A 26 4.87 6.42 -16.78
N PHE A 27 5.41 5.44 -16.06
CA PHE A 27 5.01 4.04 -16.22
C PHE A 27 3.64 3.68 -15.64
N ALA A 28 2.99 4.59 -14.93
CA ALA A 28 1.65 4.34 -14.37
C ALA A 28 0.60 4.11 -15.45
N THR A 29 0.78 4.74 -16.61
CA THR A 29 -0.14 4.66 -17.74
C THR A 29 0.32 3.73 -18.86
N TRP A 30 1.45 3.04 -18.68
CA TRP A 30 2.00 2.17 -19.70
C TRP A 30 1.14 0.94 -19.94
N THR A 31 0.86 0.70 -21.21
CA THR A 31 0.27 -0.55 -21.67
C THR A 31 1.28 -1.71 -21.60
N PRO A 32 0.83 -2.97 -21.69
CA PRO A 32 1.75 -4.11 -21.80
C PRO A 32 2.75 -3.99 -22.96
N GLU A 33 2.37 -3.28 -24.03
CA GLU A 33 3.25 -3.02 -25.16
C GLU A 33 4.31 -1.97 -24.83
N ASP A 34 3.91 -0.89 -24.14
CA ASP A 34 4.86 0.13 -23.68
C ASP A 34 5.89 -0.48 -22.71
N TRP A 35 5.49 -1.36 -21.82
CA TRP A 35 6.40 -2.12 -20.96
C TRP A 35 7.39 -2.97 -21.76
N ARG A 36 6.92 -3.66 -22.81
CA ARG A 36 7.79 -4.44 -23.70
C ARG A 36 8.79 -3.55 -24.45
N ARG A 37 8.32 -2.45 -25.02
CA ARG A 37 9.11 -1.48 -25.77
C ARG A 37 10.17 -0.81 -24.90
N ASN A 38 9.82 -0.47 -23.67
CA ASN A 38 10.67 0.26 -22.73
C ASN A 38 11.47 -0.66 -21.78
N LYS A 39 11.47 -1.95 -21.99
CA LYS A 39 12.07 -2.95 -21.07
C LYS A 39 13.48 -2.59 -20.60
N HIS A 40 14.31 -2.04 -21.47
CA HIS A 40 15.70 -1.71 -21.14
C HIS A 40 15.78 -0.50 -20.17
N ARG A 41 15.02 0.54 -20.42
CA ARG A 41 14.99 1.74 -19.56
C ARG A 41 14.19 1.52 -18.27
N ALA A 42 13.26 0.59 -18.27
CA ALA A 42 12.41 0.25 -17.12
C ALA A 42 12.97 -0.90 -16.26
N ARG A 43 14.22 -1.31 -16.44
CA ARG A 43 14.81 -2.47 -15.77
C ARG A 43 14.67 -2.40 -14.25
N GLU A 44 14.93 -1.25 -13.67
CA GLU A 44 14.81 -1.06 -12.21
C GLU A 44 13.36 -1.11 -11.75
N ALA A 45 12.43 -0.51 -12.48
CA ALA A 45 10.99 -0.57 -12.16
C ALA A 45 10.48 -2.02 -12.18
N ILE A 46 10.89 -2.80 -13.17
CA ILE A 46 10.55 -4.23 -13.28
C ILE A 46 11.14 -5.03 -12.12
N ARG A 47 12.45 -4.83 -11.83
CA ARG A 47 13.14 -5.52 -10.72
C ARG A 47 12.51 -5.21 -9.37
N ALA A 48 12.18 -3.96 -9.14
CA ALA A 48 11.57 -3.49 -7.91
C ALA A 48 10.05 -3.73 -7.84
N ARG A 49 9.44 -4.29 -8.90
CA ARG A 49 8.00 -4.56 -8.98
C ARG A 49 7.17 -3.31 -8.72
N LEU A 50 7.53 -2.21 -9.39
CA LEU A 50 6.78 -0.96 -9.31
C LEU A 50 5.50 -1.02 -10.16
N GLY A 51 4.51 -0.22 -9.82
CA GLY A 51 3.27 -0.07 -10.56
C GLY A 51 2.03 -0.46 -9.77
N TRP A 52 0.95 -0.72 -10.50
CA TRP A 52 -0.35 -1.05 -9.95
C TRP A 52 -0.40 -2.45 -9.36
N ASP A 53 -1.06 -2.56 -8.24
CA ASP A 53 -1.43 -3.83 -7.61
C ASP A 53 -2.85 -3.73 -7.06
N ILE A 54 -3.63 -4.78 -7.27
CA ILE A 54 -5.04 -4.87 -6.84
C ILE A 54 -5.23 -6.20 -6.17
N THR A 55 -5.74 -6.17 -4.96
CA THR A 55 -6.00 -7.39 -4.21
C THR A 55 -7.38 -7.35 -3.56
N ASP A 56 -8.06 -8.47 -3.59
CA ASP A 56 -9.24 -8.78 -2.79
C ASP A 56 -8.90 -9.73 -1.63
N PHE A 57 -7.62 -9.91 -1.36
CA PHE A 57 -7.09 -10.83 -0.33
C PHE A 57 -7.61 -12.26 -0.46
N GLY A 58 -8.01 -12.67 -1.67
CA GLY A 58 -8.59 -13.99 -1.95
C GLY A 58 -10.04 -14.16 -1.49
N ARG A 59 -10.74 -13.06 -1.19
CA ARG A 59 -12.14 -13.10 -0.74
C ARG A 59 -13.14 -13.14 -1.90
N GLY A 60 -12.72 -12.78 -3.10
CA GLY A 60 -13.60 -12.76 -4.28
C GLY A 60 -14.54 -11.54 -4.35
N ASP A 61 -14.47 -10.64 -3.40
CA ASP A 61 -15.26 -9.41 -3.33
C ASP A 61 -14.34 -8.21 -3.04
N PHE A 62 -13.91 -7.55 -4.11
CA PHE A 62 -13.04 -6.38 -4.02
C PHE A 62 -13.76 -5.17 -3.41
N GLU A 63 -15.08 -5.06 -3.55
CA GLU A 63 -15.84 -3.91 -3.05
C GLU A 63 -15.90 -3.91 -1.52
N ASP A 64 -16.10 -5.07 -0.92
CA ASP A 64 -16.12 -5.25 0.53
C ASP A 64 -14.71 -5.34 1.11
N THR A 65 -13.90 -6.24 0.57
CA THR A 65 -12.56 -6.53 1.09
C THR A 65 -11.55 -6.37 -0.02
N GLY A 66 -10.77 -5.30 0.01
CA GLY A 66 -9.85 -5.02 -1.07
C GLY A 66 -8.90 -3.86 -0.82
N LEU A 67 -7.94 -3.73 -1.70
CA LEU A 67 -7.01 -2.61 -1.73
C LEU A 67 -6.51 -2.40 -3.15
N LEU A 68 -6.58 -1.16 -3.62
CA LEU A 68 -5.85 -0.70 -4.79
C LEU A 68 -4.59 0.02 -4.32
N LEU A 69 -3.44 -0.37 -4.83
CA LEU A 69 -2.21 0.33 -4.54
C LEU A 69 -1.35 0.57 -5.77
N PHE A 70 -0.56 1.62 -5.72
CA PHE A 70 0.48 1.91 -6.69
C PHE A 70 1.83 2.06 -6.00
N THR A 71 2.75 1.16 -6.33
CA THR A 71 4.11 1.20 -5.78
C THR A 71 4.97 2.15 -6.61
N ILE A 72 5.37 3.27 -6.00
CA ILE A 72 6.22 4.29 -6.62
C ILE A 72 7.69 3.92 -6.45
N ARG A 73 8.05 3.46 -5.24
CA ARG A 73 9.39 3.01 -4.86
C ARG A 73 9.30 1.74 -4.05
N ASN A 74 10.24 0.86 -4.24
CA ASN A 74 10.31 -0.37 -3.47
C ASN A 74 11.76 -0.74 -3.21
N GLY A 75 12.20 -0.48 -1.99
CA GLY A 75 13.53 -0.80 -1.53
C GLY A 75 13.69 -2.29 -1.20
N SER A 76 14.92 -2.68 -0.95
CA SER A 76 15.24 -4.03 -0.50
C SER A 76 16.06 -4.02 0.79
N GLN A 77 15.90 -5.06 1.59
CA GLN A 77 16.74 -5.23 2.79
C GLN A 77 18.22 -5.38 2.45
N GLU A 78 18.54 -5.93 1.28
CA GLU A 78 19.91 -6.01 0.79
C GLU A 78 20.50 -4.60 0.58
N ASN A 79 19.74 -3.71 -0.06
CA ASN A 79 20.15 -2.31 -0.21
C ASN A 79 20.34 -1.62 1.15
N LEU A 80 19.44 -1.87 2.09
CA LEU A 80 19.53 -1.30 3.44
C LEU A 80 20.80 -1.78 4.15
N LYS A 81 21.09 -3.08 4.11
CA LYS A 81 22.32 -3.65 4.69
C LYS A 81 23.60 -3.10 4.05
N ARG A 82 23.57 -2.85 2.75
CA ARG A 82 24.70 -2.31 2.01
C ARG A 82 24.87 -0.80 2.15
N GLY A 83 23.86 -0.11 2.68
CA GLY A 83 23.88 1.36 2.80
C GLY A 83 23.78 2.08 1.45
N GLY A 84 23.18 1.47 0.42
CA GLY A 84 23.10 2.07 -0.90
C GLY A 84 21.94 1.56 -1.74
N GLY A 85 21.54 2.34 -2.74
CA GLY A 85 20.37 2.08 -3.58
C GLY A 85 19.06 2.49 -2.92
N MET A 86 17.94 1.90 -3.37
CA MET A 86 16.62 2.18 -2.78
C MET A 86 16.48 1.42 -1.46
N VAL A 87 16.32 2.16 -0.36
CA VAL A 87 16.26 1.60 1.01
C VAL A 87 14.90 1.72 1.68
N TYR A 88 13.93 2.36 1.01
CA TYR A 88 12.56 2.54 1.50
C TYR A 88 11.54 2.18 0.42
N ALA A 89 10.30 1.98 0.81
CA ALA A 89 9.18 1.83 -0.09
C ALA A 89 8.23 3.02 0.04
N GLU A 90 7.67 3.46 -1.09
CA GLU A 90 6.63 4.47 -1.16
C GLU A 90 5.49 3.91 -2.00
N LYS A 91 4.29 3.91 -1.42
CA LYS A 91 3.10 3.40 -2.08
C LYS A 91 1.93 4.36 -1.88
N ILE A 92 1.16 4.57 -2.94
CA ILE A 92 -0.17 5.15 -2.81
C ILE A 92 -1.14 4.00 -2.57
N MET A 93 -1.97 4.12 -1.56
CA MET A 93 -3.02 3.16 -1.24
C MET A 93 -4.37 3.86 -1.34
N ILE A 94 -5.34 3.20 -1.95
CA ILE A 94 -6.71 3.69 -2.08
C ILE A 94 -7.65 2.62 -1.53
N SER A 95 -8.35 2.99 -0.46
CA SER A 95 -9.47 2.23 0.06
C SER A 95 -10.77 2.91 -0.31
N ARG A 96 -11.77 2.16 -0.70
CA ARG A 96 -13.12 2.66 -0.95
C ARG A 96 -13.87 2.86 0.36
N LYS A 97 -15.02 3.53 0.29
CA LYS A 97 -15.89 3.70 1.47
C LYS A 97 -16.27 2.32 2.03
N ASN A 98 -16.04 2.12 3.32
CA ASN A 98 -16.30 0.88 4.06
C ASN A 98 -15.52 -0.34 3.57
N GLN A 99 -14.56 -0.18 2.66
CA GLN A 99 -13.71 -1.28 2.20
C GLN A 99 -12.72 -1.70 3.28
N ILE A 100 -12.60 -3.01 3.49
CA ILE A 100 -11.78 -3.59 4.55
C ILE A 100 -10.45 -4.07 3.98
N THR A 101 -9.36 -3.66 4.62
CA THR A 101 -8.07 -4.34 4.52
C THR A 101 -7.94 -5.28 5.72
N PRO A 102 -7.83 -6.60 5.52
CA PRO A 102 -7.78 -7.56 6.61
C PRO A 102 -6.62 -7.29 7.57
N MET A 103 -6.86 -7.57 8.84
CA MET A 103 -5.81 -7.45 9.85
C MET A 103 -4.62 -8.33 9.52
N HIS A 104 -3.43 -7.75 9.60
CA HIS A 104 -2.17 -8.42 9.33
C HIS A 104 -1.06 -7.82 10.18
N THR A 105 0.09 -8.44 10.19
CA THR A 105 1.28 -7.94 10.87
C THR A 105 2.49 -7.95 9.94
N HIS A 106 3.39 -7.02 10.16
CA HIS A 106 4.65 -6.92 9.44
C HIS A 106 5.81 -7.31 10.35
N GLY A 107 6.51 -8.40 10.01
CA GLY A 107 7.59 -8.94 10.86
C GLY A 107 8.90 -8.13 10.83
N VAL A 108 9.14 -7.35 9.78
CA VAL A 108 10.46 -6.74 9.53
C VAL A 108 10.43 -5.32 9.00
N LYS A 109 9.28 -4.68 8.90
CA LYS A 109 9.19 -3.29 8.42
C LYS A 109 8.42 -2.41 9.40
N THR A 110 8.87 -1.17 9.51
CA THR A 110 8.08 -0.07 10.05
C THR A 110 7.30 0.55 8.90
N GLU A 111 6.08 0.97 9.15
CA GLU A 111 5.21 1.57 8.16
C GLU A 111 4.58 2.84 8.72
N ASP A 112 4.70 3.92 7.98
CA ASP A 112 4.00 5.16 8.24
C ASP A 112 2.79 5.24 7.30
N ILE A 113 1.61 5.50 7.85
CA ILE A 113 0.38 5.69 7.09
C ILE A 113 0.05 7.18 7.08
N ILE A 114 0.11 7.80 5.91
CA ILE A 114 -0.13 9.22 5.72
C ILE A 114 -1.43 9.40 4.94
N VAL A 115 -2.48 9.87 5.61
CA VAL A 115 -3.75 10.17 4.94
C VAL A 115 -3.63 11.51 4.19
N ARG A 116 -3.62 11.44 2.86
CA ARG A 116 -3.46 12.62 2.00
C ARG A 116 -4.76 13.28 1.60
N GLY A 117 -5.88 12.57 1.73
CA GLY A 117 -7.18 13.12 1.40
C GLY A 117 -8.27 12.06 1.26
N GLY A 118 -9.48 12.51 0.99
CA GLY A 118 -10.68 11.69 0.96
C GLY A 118 -11.44 11.74 2.28
N ALA A 119 -11.83 10.60 2.78
CA ALA A 119 -12.49 10.43 4.06
C ALA A 119 -11.50 10.00 5.17
N PRO A 120 -11.88 10.05 6.45
CA PRO A 120 -11.10 9.45 7.52
C PRO A 120 -10.81 7.96 7.27
N LEU A 121 -9.59 7.54 7.60
CA LEU A 121 -9.19 6.14 7.63
C LEU A 121 -9.31 5.64 9.07
N GLU A 122 -10.13 4.61 9.26
CA GLU A 122 -10.22 3.91 10.54
C GLU A 122 -9.22 2.75 10.55
N VAL A 123 -8.44 2.65 11.61
CA VAL A 123 -7.42 1.61 11.76
C VAL A 123 -7.58 0.93 13.12
N GLN A 124 -7.80 -0.37 13.12
CA GLN A 124 -7.80 -1.16 14.35
C GLN A 124 -6.40 -1.70 14.64
N LEU A 125 -5.90 -1.43 15.84
CA LEU A 125 -4.53 -1.75 16.20
C LEU A 125 -4.47 -2.71 17.40
N TYR A 126 -3.49 -3.61 17.34
CA TYR A 126 -3.18 -4.53 18.43
C TYR A 126 -1.67 -4.74 18.53
N ASN A 127 -1.19 -4.95 19.74
CA ASN A 127 0.17 -5.49 19.90
C ASN A 127 0.22 -6.94 19.39
N ALA A 128 1.32 -7.33 18.78
CA ALA A 128 1.54 -8.72 18.41
C ALA A 128 2.00 -9.53 19.65
N LYS A 129 1.41 -10.70 19.85
CA LYS A 129 1.88 -11.64 20.88
C LYS A 129 3.15 -12.37 20.44
N PRO A 130 4.05 -12.73 21.37
CA PRO A 130 5.09 -13.71 21.08
C PRO A 130 4.45 -15.00 20.54
N GLY A 131 4.91 -15.46 19.37
CA GLY A 131 4.32 -16.64 18.72
C GLY A 131 3.14 -16.35 17.80
N GLY A 132 2.74 -15.11 17.65
CA GLY A 132 1.70 -14.66 16.72
C GLY A 132 0.34 -14.35 17.36
N GLY A 133 -0.51 -13.69 16.56
CA GLY A 133 -1.83 -13.25 17.00
C GLY A 133 -1.84 -11.89 17.70
N ALA A 134 -3.05 -11.36 17.88
CA ALA A 134 -3.30 -10.06 18.48
C ALA A 134 -3.42 -10.14 20.02
N ASP A 135 -2.79 -9.21 20.72
CA ASP A 135 -3.00 -9.00 22.16
C ASP A 135 -4.23 -8.10 22.32
N LYS A 136 -5.30 -8.68 22.85
CA LYS A 136 -6.59 -7.97 23.02
C LYS A 136 -6.71 -7.22 24.33
N ASP A 137 -5.72 -7.36 25.20
CA ASP A 137 -5.80 -6.87 26.58
C ASP A 137 -4.94 -5.63 26.80
N LYS A 138 -3.80 -5.53 26.10
CA LYS A 138 -2.85 -4.44 26.28
C LYS A 138 -3.13 -3.28 25.32
N PRO A 139 -3.15 -2.03 25.81
CA PRO A 139 -3.25 -0.86 24.94
C PRO A 139 -2.05 -0.79 23.99
N VAL A 140 -2.27 -0.10 22.88
CA VAL A 140 -1.25 0.11 21.86
C VAL A 140 -0.76 1.55 21.93
N VAL A 141 0.54 1.76 21.95
CA VAL A 141 1.13 3.11 21.82
C VAL A 141 1.39 3.39 20.35
N VAL A 142 0.78 4.43 19.83
CA VAL A 142 0.97 4.92 18.47
C VAL A 142 1.61 6.31 18.48
N ARG A 143 2.41 6.60 17.45
CA ARG A 143 2.97 7.93 17.25
C ARG A 143 2.29 8.60 16.08
N MET A 144 1.68 9.76 16.33
CA MET A 144 1.11 10.61 15.29
C MET A 144 1.81 11.96 15.35
N ASP A 145 2.47 12.33 14.26
CA ASP A 145 3.22 13.59 14.14
C ASP A 145 4.25 13.81 15.27
N GLY A 146 4.89 12.73 15.71
CA GLY A 146 5.89 12.75 16.79
C GLY A 146 5.31 12.73 18.21
N ILE A 147 4.00 12.69 18.37
CA ILE A 147 3.31 12.64 19.67
C ILE A 147 2.84 11.21 19.94
N GLU A 148 3.10 10.71 21.14
CA GLU A 148 2.63 9.39 21.58
C GLU A 148 1.18 9.46 22.05
N HIS A 149 0.38 8.52 21.58
CA HIS A 149 -1.00 8.31 21.98
C HIS A 149 -1.18 6.86 22.41
N GLU A 150 -1.85 6.66 23.54
CA GLU A 150 -2.26 5.32 23.96
C GLU A 150 -3.71 5.08 23.52
N VAL A 151 -3.91 4.00 22.75
CA VAL A 151 -5.23 3.58 22.28
C VAL A 151 -5.56 2.19 22.83
N LYS A 152 -6.84 1.91 23.06
CA LYS A 152 -7.26 0.57 23.47
C LYS A 152 -6.90 -0.47 22.41
N ALA A 153 -6.69 -1.71 22.82
CA ALA A 153 -6.58 -2.82 21.88
C ALA A 153 -7.86 -2.90 21.03
N GLY A 154 -7.71 -2.83 19.71
CA GLY A 154 -8.81 -2.81 18.74
C GLY A 154 -9.47 -1.43 18.56
N GLY A 155 -8.88 -0.39 19.11
CA GLY A 155 -9.31 1.02 18.91
C GLY A 155 -8.41 1.72 17.92
#